data_87cfe3818bcf96aa0b72e4be1f5e9164
#
_entry.id   87cfe3818bcf96aa0b72e4be1f5e9164
#
_cell.length_a   1.000
_cell.length_b   1.000
_cell.length_c   1.000
_cell.angle_alpha   90.00
_cell.angle_beta   90.00
_cell.angle_gamma   90.00
#
_symmetry.space_group_name_H-M   'P 1'
#
loop_
_entity.id
_entity.type
_entity.pdbx_description
1 polymer ?
#
loop_
_entity_poly.entity_id
_entity_poly.type
_entity_poly.pdbx_seq_one_letter_code
_entity_poly.pdbx_strand_id
1 'polypeptide(L)'
;MEPLRKNQTVRAVIEGYSSEGLGIARVNGQVVFVHRAIRGEDCDILIMKALKHAAFGKVTKIHTPSVHRQEPDCPYFGRCGGCDFRHMDYAEELSAKRQRVQDALQRIGGSEVVVEEILGAAEVDRYRNKSQYPIAANGAVGFYRARSHEVVPVEQCRIQMAQADAAAQAVRQYIRQFRVPCYDEKTGRGLLRHLYVRTNGTGESLVCLLGNGERASHEAELVELLRQAVPSAVGVVWGVNRRKGNVILGDSYRTLWGEDTLRDTLWGLTFRLSVPSFYQVNRAQAEVLYRKAVDFAGLTGEETVLDLYCGAGTITLCMARHCKQAIGAEIVPEAIDDARQNAKANGVENVEFFCGDATETAAELASRGLRPDVICVDPPRKGLAPEVVEAAAAMQPRRIVYVSCDPATLGRDVKRFAQYGYTAVRAVAVDLFPRTANVETVCLLSKLQAKQHIEIDLNMDELDLTDAEKKATYQEIKDYVLEHSGLKVSSLYIAQVKQKCGIIERENYNKPKSEDARQPQCPPEKEKAIMEALKHFGMI
;
A
#
# COMPACT_ATOMS: atom_id res chain seq x y z
N MET A 1 -15.01 -15.06 -30.03
CA MET A 1 -14.71 -16.08 -29.00
C MET A 1 -15.87 -16.08 -28.01
N GLU A 2 -16.39 -17.24 -27.62
CA GLU A 2 -17.49 -17.29 -26.63
C GLU A 2 -17.01 -16.80 -25.26
N PRO A 3 -17.81 -15.97 -24.55
CA PRO A 3 -17.48 -15.51 -23.21
C PRO A 3 -17.55 -16.68 -22.22
N LEU A 4 -16.68 -16.64 -21.21
CA LEU A 4 -16.67 -17.63 -20.15
C LEU A 4 -17.98 -17.61 -19.35
N ARG A 5 -18.45 -18.81 -18.92
CA ARG A 5 -19.70 -18.98 -18.14
C ARG A 5 -19.41 -19.56 -16.78
N LYS A 6 -20.24 -19.18 -15.79
CA LYS A 6 -20.20 -19.81 -14.46
C LYS A 6 -20.41 -21.31 -14.55
N ASN A 7 -19.70 -22.08 -13.74
CA ASN A 7 -19.68 -23.56 -13.70
C ASN A 7 -19.04 -24.23 -14.94
N GLN A 8 -18.46 -23.47 -15.85
CA GLN A 8 -17.65 -24.01 -16.94
C GLN A 8 -16.29 -24.43 -16.39
N THR A 9 -15.74 -25.56 -16.85
CA THR A 9 -14.35 -25.94 -16.62
C THR A 9 -13.54 -25.63 -17.87
N VAL A 10 -12.40 -24.97 -17.67
CA VAL A 10 -11.46 -24.61 -18.74
C VAL A 10 -10.05 -25.05 -18.35
N ARG A 11 -9.24 -25.44 -19.32
CA ARG A 11 -7.82 -25.75 -19.10
C ARG A 11 -6.97 -24.56 -19.50
N ALA A 12 -6.03 -24.17 -18.64
CA ALA A 12 -5.11 -23.09 -18.93
C ALA A 12 -3.84 -23.19 -18.11
N VAL A 13 -2.77 -22.57 -18.62
CA VAL A 13 -1.51 -22.38 -17.91
C VAL A 13 -1.58 -21.07 -17.11
N ILE A 14 -1.04 -21.10 -15.91
CA ILE A 14 -0.95 -19.92 -15.04
C ILE A 14 0.28 -19.10 -15.44
N GLU A 15 0.05 -17.84 -15.82
CA GLU A 15 1.08 -16.94 -16.35
C GLU A 15 1.76 -16.08 -15.28
N GLY A 16 1.09 -15.84 -14.14
CA GLY A 16 1.59 -14.95 -13.10
C GLY A 16 0.59 -14.77 -11.95
N TYR A 17 0.69 -13.65 -11.24
CA TYR A 17 -0.13 -13.38 -10.05
C TYR A 17 -0.78 -12.01 -10.09
N SER A 18 -1.97 -11.91 -9.50
CA SER A 18 -2.66 -10.65 -9.25
C SER A 18 -2.11 -9.95 -7.99
N SER A 19 -2.51 -8.71 -7.78
CA SER A 19 -2.22 -7.96 -6.54
C SER A 19 -2.72 -8.62 -5.26
N GLU A 20 -3.71 -9.52 -5.36
CA GLU A 20 -4.28 -10.27 -4.24
C GLU A 20 -3.70 -11.69 -4.12
N GLY A 21 -2.63 -12.00 -4.86
CA GLY A 21 -1.99 -13.32 -4.81
C GLY A 21 -2.76 -14.44 -5.54
N LEU A 22 -3.75 -14.09 -6.38
CA LEU A 22 -4.43 -15.08 -7.23
C LEU A 22 -3.58 -15.37 -8.46
N GLY A 23 -3.49 -16.63 -8.88
CA GLY A 23 -2.91 -16.98 -10.18
C GLY A 23 -3.66 -16.29 -11.32
N ILE A 24 -2.97 -15.93 -12.37
CA ILE A 24 -3.55 -15.33 -13.58
C ILE A 24 -3.39 -16.30 -14.73
N ALA A 25 -4.51 -16.61 -15.41
CA ALA A 25 -4.53 -17.31 -16.69
C ALA A 25 -5.28 -16.48 -17.74
N ARG A 26 -5.07 -16.77 -19.01
CA ARG A 26 -5.82 -16.18 -20.12
C ARG A 26 -6.56 -17.26 -20.89
N VAL A 27 -7.86 -17.09 -21.02
CA VAL A 27 -8.73 -18.03 -21.75
C VAL A 27 -9.64 -17.22 -22.66
N ASN A 28 -9.63 -17.50 -23.95
CA ASN A 28 -10.43 -16.79 -24.97
C ASN A 28 -10.26 -15.26 -24.94
N GLY A 29 -9.06 -14.76 -24.59
CA GLY A 29 -8.79 -13.32 -24.45
C GLY A 29 -9.27 -12.69 -23.13
N GLN A 30 -9.95 -13.46 -22.26
CA GLN A 30 -10.35 -13.00 -20.93
C GLN A 30 -9.32 -13.38 -19.87
N VAL A 31 -9.10 -12.51 -18.90
CA VAL A 31 -8.28 -12.80 -17.72
C VAL A 31 -9.08 -13.64 -16.72
N VAL A 32 -8.47 -14.72 -16.26
CA VAL A 32 -9.04 -15.59 -15.23
C VAL A 32 -8.17 -15.53 -13.98
N PHE A 33 -8.73 -15.05 -12.87
CA PHE A 33 -8.09 -15.06 -11.56
C PHE A 33 -8.36 -16.38 -10.85
N VAL A 34 -7.31 -17.12 -10.53
CA VAL A 34 -7.39 -18.52 -10.09
C VAL A 34 -6.88 -18.64 -8.65
N HIS A 35 -7.74 -19.09 -7.75
CA HIS A 35 -7.37 -19.31 -6.36
C HIS A 35 -6.35 -20.45 -6.22
N ARG A 36 -5.25 -20.20 -5.49
CA ARG A 36 -4.19 -21.14 -5.11
C ARG A 36 -3.51 -21.84 -6.29
N ALA A 37 -3.44 -21.18 -7.43
CA ALA A 37 -2.67 -21.63 -8.56
C ALA A 37 -1.29 -20.96 -8.55
N ILE A 38 -0.28 -21.68 -9.02
CA ILE A 38 1.11 -21.22 -9.07
C ILE A 38 1.51 -21.02 -10.53
N ARG A 39 2.30 -20.01 -10.80
CA ARG A 39 2.84 -19.71 -12.13
C ARG A 39 3.51 -20.96 -12.74
N GLY A 40 3.22 -21.20 -14.01
CA GLY A 40 3.72 -22.35 -14.79
C GLY A 40 2.88 -23.61 -14.64
N GLU A 41 1.87 -23.65 -13.75
CA GLU A 41 0.98 -24.82 -13.65
C GLU A 41 -0.01 -24.88 -14.80
N ASP A 42 -0.21 -26.07 -15.35
CA ASP A 42 -1.28 -26.40 -16.29
C ASP A 42 -2.45 -27.01 -15.52
N CYS A 43 -3.57 -26.32 -15.49
CA CYS A 43 -4.69 -26.62 -14.59
C CYS A 43 -6.04 -26.67 -15.32
N ASP A 44 -6.91 -27.58 -14.84
CA ASP A 44 -8.36 -27.45 -15.04
C ASP A 44 -8.92 -26.47 -14.01
N ILE A 45 -9.60 -25.45 -14.50
CA ILE A 45 -10.09 -24.32 -13.71
C ILE A 45 -11.62 -24.28 -13.80
N LEU A 46 -12.31 -24.48 -12.67
CA LEU A 46 -13.75 -24.28 -12.59
C LEU A 46 -14.06 -22.79 -12.41
N ILE A 47 -14.78 -22.20 -13.35
CA ILE A 47 -15.21 -20.80 -13.29
C ILE A 47 -16.31 -20.64 -12.24
N MET A 48 -15.98 -19.91 -11.16
CA MET A 48 -16.90 -19.62 -10.06
C MET A 48 -17.75 -18.39 -10.32
N LYS A 49 -17.16 -17.38 -11.02
CA LYS A 49 -17.82 -16.13 -11.36
C LYS A 49 -17.26 -15.62 -12.69
N ALA A 50 -18.13 -15.29 -13.64
CA ALA A 50 -17.77 -14.66 -14.90
C ALA A 50 -18.27 -13.21 -14.91
N LEU A 51 -17.41 -12.29 -15.35
CA LEU A 51 -17.68 -10.87 -15.58
C LEU A 51 -17.39 -10.55 -17.05
N LYS A 52 -17.75 -9.36 -17.52
CA LYS A 52 -17.57 -8.95 -18.90
C LYS A 52 -16.11 -9.06 -19.41
N HIS A 53 -15.13 -8.71 -18.56
CA HIS A 53 -13.72 -8.65 -18.95
C HIS A 53 -12.79 -9.54 -18.12
N ALA A 54 -13.31 -10.24 -17.12
CA ALA A 54 -12.54 -11.12 -16.25
C ALA A 54 -13.41 -12.24 -15.69
N ALA A 55 -12.77 -13.31 -15.24
CA ALA A 55 -13.44 -14.38 -14.53
C ALA A 55 -12.65 -14.75 -13.27
N PHE A 56 -13.32 -15.41 -12.31
CA PHE A 56 -12.71 -15.96 -11.10
C PHE A 56 -12.95 -17.46 -11.09
N GLY A 57 -11.90 -18.21 -10.85
CA GLY A 57 -11.94 -19.66 -10.85
C GLY A 57 -11.18 -20.28 -9.70
N LYS A 58 -11.35 -21.58 -9.55
CA LYS A 58 -10.56 -22.40 -8.64
C LYS A 58 -10.00 -23.61 -9.40
N VAL A 59 -8.80 -24.02 -9.04
CA VAL A 59 -8.19 -25.24 -9.54
C VAL A 59 -9.03 -26.45 -9.12
N THR A 60 -9.36 -27.32 -10.07
CA THR A 60 -10.02 -28.62 -9.83
C THR A 60 -9.08 -29.79 -10.07
N LYS A 61 -8.11 -29.62 -10.99
CA LYS A 61 -7.06 -30.59 -11.28
C LYS A 61 -5.81 -29.87 -11.74
N ILE A 62 -4.65 -30.31 -11.30
CA ILE A 62 -3.34 -29.87 -11.77
C ILE A 62 -2.81 -31.01 -12.65
N HIS A 63 -2.54 -30.70 -13.92
CA HIS A 63 -1.96 -31.64 -14.88
C HIS A 63 -0.42 -31.63 -14.78
N THR A 64 0.14 -30.42 -14.67
CA THR A 64 1.57 -30.22 -14.48
C THR A 64 1.77 -29.29 -13.29
N PRO A 65 2.20 -29.80 -12.13
CA PRO A 65 2.47 -28.98 -10.96
C PRO A 65 3.72 -28.13 -11.17
N SER A 66 3.75 -26.94 -10.53
CA SER A 66 4.98 -26.16 -10.39
C SER A 66 5.97 -26.86 -9.48
N VAL A 67 7.27 -26.73 -9.77
CA VAL A 67 8.36 -27.22 -8.90
C VAL A 67 8.35 -26.51 -7.53
N HIS A 68 7.70 -25.33 -7.46
CA HIS A 68 7.56 -24.51 -6.26
C HIS A 68 6.33 -24.86 -5.41
N ARG A 69 5.52 -25.87 -5.84
CA ARG A 69 4.35 -26.27 -5.10
C ARG A 69 4.70 -27.08 -3.87
N GLN A 70 4.10 -26.72 -2.74
CA GLN A 70 4.22 -27.46 -1.49
C GLN A 70 2.86 -27.66 -0.84
N GLU A 71 2.73 -28.67 0.02
CA GLU A 71 1.56 -28.83 0.86
C GLU A 71 1.54 -27.76 1.95
N PRO A 72 0.40 -27.07 2.13
CA PRO A 72 0.28 -26.07 3.18
C PRO A 72 0.41 -26.70 4.58
N ASP A 73 1.36 -26.22 5.35
CA ASP A 73 1.65 -26.67 6.72
C ASP A 73 0.69 -26.10 7.79
N CYS A 74 -0.31 -25.30 7.39
CA CYS A 74 -1.31 -24.70 8.25
C CYS A 74 -2.68 -25.31 7.99
N PRO A 75 -3.35 -25.96 8.99
CA PRO A 75 -4.64 -26.62 8.82
C PRO A 75 -5.78 -25.63 8.52
N TYR A 76 -5.56 -24.35 8.75
CA TYR A 76 -6.54 -23.29 8.50
C TYR A 76 -6.37 -22.62 7.14
N PHE A 77 -5.29 -22.94 6.40
CA PHE A 77 -5.03 -22.34 5.10
C PHE A 77 -6.21 -22.54 4.14
N GLY A 78 -6.61 -21.44 3.52
CA GLY A 78 -7.73 -21.41 2.57
C GLY A 78 -9.11 -21.33 3.19
N ARG A 79 -9.24 -21.43 4.52
CA ARG A 79 -10.43 -21.01 5.27
C ARG A 79 -10.17 -19.68 5.96
N CYS A 80 -9.06 -19.59 6.69
CA CYS A 80 -8.56 -18.36 7.27
C CYS A 80 -8.04 -17.41 6.17
N GLY A 81 -8.38 -16.12 6.27
CA GLY A 81 -7.95 -15.08 5.33
C GLY A 81 -6.60 -14.45 5.65
N GLY A 82 -5.80 -15.03 6.55
CA GLY A 82 -4.54 -14.43 7.02
C GLY A 82 -3.32 -14.71 6.15
N CYS A 83 -3.35 -15.72 5.27
CA CYS A 83 -2.23 -16.10 4.40
C CYS A 83 -2.70 -16.43 2.99
N ASP A 84 -1.90 -16.03 1.99
CA ASP A 84 -2.19 -16.24 0.58
C ASP A 84 -1.26 -17.29 -0.07
N PHE A 85 -0.02 -17.44 0.42
CA PHE A 85 1.08 -18.12 -0.30
C PHE A 85 1.65 -19.38 0.38
N ARG A 86 0.96 -19.98 1.38
CA ARG A 86 1.46 -21.22 2.03
C ARG A 86 1.48 -22.46 1.14
N HIS A 87 0.92 -22.40 -0.06
CA HIS A 87 0.91 -23.49 -1.04
C HIS A 87 2.10 -23.44 -2.02
N MET A 88 2.98 -22.45 -1.87
CA MET A 88 4.22 -22.33 -2.64
C MET A 88 5.42 -22.14 -1.73
N ASP A 89 6.60 -22.45 -2.23
CA ASP A 89 7.84 -22.20 -1.53
C ASP A 89 8.14 -20.69 -1.43
N TYR A 90 9.10 -20.36 -0.58
CA TYR A 90 9.40 -18.96 -0.30
C TYR A 90 10.12 -18.25 -1.47
N ALA A 91 10.85 -19.01 -2.30
CA ALA A 91 11.53 -18.44 -3.46
C ALA A 91 10.54 -17.92 -4.51
N GLU A 92 9.48 -18.69 -4.80
CA GLU A 92 8.41 -18.26 -5.71
C GLU A 92 7.58 -17.13 -5.12
N GLU A 93 7.30 -17.16 -3.80
CA GLU A 93 6.63 -16.05 -3.11
C GLU A 93 7.41 -14.73 -3.29
N LEU A 94 8.72 -14.74 -3.06
CA LEU A 94 9.59 -13.57 -3.25
C LEU A 94 9.61 -13.12 -4.72
N SER A 95 9.72 -14.06 -5.66
CA SER A 95 9.68 -13.76 -7.09
C SER A 95 8.35 -13.06 -7.48
N ALA A 96 7.21 -13.57 -6.99
CA ALA A 96 5.90 -12.99 -7.24
C ALA A 96 5.77 -11.56 -6.69
N LYS A 97 6.27 -11.32 -5.48
CA LYS A 97 6.27 -9.99 -4.83
C LYS A 97 7.17 -9.00 -5.57
N ARG A 98 8.39 -9.40 -5.94
CA ARG A 98 9.30 -8.56 -6.72
C ARG A 98 8.69 -8.17 -8.06
N GLN A 99 8.11 -9.13 -8.77
CA GLN A 99 7.46 -8.90 -10.07
C GLN A 99 6.28 -7.92 -9.93
N ARG A 100 5.50 -8.04 -8.86
CA ARG A 100 4.39 -7.12 -8.59
C ARG A 100 4.86 -5.67 -8.43
N VAL A 101 5.97 -5.44 -7.71
CA VAL A 101 6.55 -4.10 -7.56
C VAL A 101 7.05 -3.60 -8.91
N GLN A 102 7.78 -4.43 -9.65
CA GLN A 102 8.29 -4.10 -10.99
C GLN A 102 7.16 -3.71 -11.95
N ASP A 103 6.11 -4.53 -12.02
CA ASP A 103 4.95 -4.26 -12.88
C ASP A 103 4.24 -2.94 -12.52
N ALA A 104 4.13 -2.63 -11.23
CA ALA A 104 3.50 -1.40 -10.78
C ALA A 104 4.32 -0.15 -11.15
N LEU A 105 5.63 -0.19 -10.95
CA LEU A 105 6.53 0.92 -11.32
C LEU A 105 6.55 1.14 -12.85
N GLN A 106 6.59 0.07 -13.63
CA GLN A 106 6.59 0.18 -15.10
C GLN A 106 5.22 0.54 -15.68
N ARG A 107 4.18 -0.25 -15.38
CA ARG A 107 2.88 -0.12 -16.07
C ARG A 107 2.03 1.01 -15.54
N ILE A 108 2.09 1.30 -14.24
CA ILE A 108 1.32 2.37 -13.61
C ILE A 108 2.19 3.63 -13.53
N GLY A 109 3.42 3.48 -13.05
CA GLY A 109 4.37 4.57 -12.85
C GLY A 109 4.94 5.14 -14.14
N GLY A 110 4.99 4.35 -15.21
CA GLY A 110 5.69 4.72 -16.44
C GLY A 110 7.19 4.89 -16.24
N SER A 111 7.75 4.24 -15.21
CA SER A 111 9.15 4.35 -14.82
C SER A 111 9.97 3.17 -15.35
N GLU A 112 11.16 3.44 -15.84
CA GLU A 112 12.11 2.42 -16.32
C GLU A 112 12.98 1.83 -15.19
N VAL A 113 12.78 2.28 -13.94
CA VAL A 113 13.55 1.77 -12.81
C VAL A 113 13.37 0.26 -12.65
N VAL A 114 14.48 -0.43 -12.46
CA VAL A 114 14.48 -1.87 -12.17
C VAL A 114 14.48 -2.06 -10.67
N VAL A 115 13.62 -2.95 -10.18
CA VAL A 115 13.67 -3.39 -8.78
C VAL A 115 14.95 -4.20 -8.58
N GLU A 116 15.91 -3.64 -7.85
CA GLU A 116 17.26 -4.20 -7.68
C GLU A 116 17.19 -5.62 -7.10
N GLU A 117 16.45 -5.77 -6.01
CA GLU A 117 16.31 -7.03 -5.27
C GLU A 117 15.00 -7.09 -4.50
N ILE A 118 14.68 -8.25 -3.94
CA ILE A 118 13.72 -8.39 -2.85
C ILE A 118 14.42 -8.96 -1.62
N LEU A 119 14.32 -8.24 -0.52
CA LEU A 119 14.89 -8.62 0.77
C LEU A 119 13.90 -9.50 1.51
N GLY A 120 14.13 -10.81 1.47
CA GLY A 120 13.33 -11.81 2.15
C GLY A 120 13.54 -11.79 3.66
N ALA A 121 12.54 -12.29 4.41
CA ALA A 121 12.66 -12.48 5.85
C ALA A 121 13.45 -13.76 6.17
N ALA A 122 14.31 -13.68 7.19
CA ALA A 122 15.00 -14.86 7.71
C ALA A 122 14.01 -15.84 8.35
N GLU A 123 12.99 -15.28 9.06
CA GLU A 123 11.93 -16.05 9.68
C GLU A 123 10.59 -15.77 8.99
N VAL A 124 10.00 -16.79 8.38
CA VAL A 124 8.72 -16.71 7.66
C VAL A 124 7.51 -17.06 8.53
N ASP A 125 7.76 -17.60 9.72
CA ASP A 125 6.78 -17.93 10.74
C ASP A 125 7.08 -17.16 12.04
N ARG A 126 6.10 -17.05 12.92
CA ARG A 126 6.24 -16.40 14.25
C ARG A 126 6.81 -14.97 14.23
N TYR A 127 6.70 -14.28 13.11
CA TYR A 127 7.26 -12.93 12.94
C TYR A 127 6.31 -11.81 13.38
N ARG A 128 4.98 -12.08 13.41
CA ARG A 128 3.97 -11.05 13.58
C ARG A 128 3.82 -10.69 15.06
N ASN A 129 4.40 -9.56 15.44
CA ASN A 129 4.45 -9.07 16.81
C ASN A 129 3.15 -8.42 17.32
N LYS A 130 2.17 -8.17 16.43
CA LYS A 130 0.87 -7.60 16.75
C LYS A 130 -0.25 -8.49 16.21
N SER A 131 -1.02 -9.08 17.12
CA SER A 131 -2.14 -9.97 16.85
C SER A 131 -3.45 -9.30 17.21
N GLN A 132 -4.45 -9.43 16.36
CA GLN A 132 -5.80 -8.93 16.58
C GLN A 132 -6.77 -10.09 16.27
N TYR A 133 -7.29 -10.71 17.31
CA TYR A 133 -8.24 -11.83 17.19
C TYR A 133 -9.66 -11.31 17.36
N PRO A 134 -10.52 -11.31 16.32
CA PRO A 134 -11.96 -11.16 16.51
C PRO A 134 -12.53 -12.27 17.36
N ILE A 135 -13.51 -11.92 18.19
CA ILE A 135 -14.28 -12.84 19.03
C ILE A 135 -15.70 -12.86 18.50
N ALA A 136 -16.13 -14.00 17.95
CA ALA A 136 -17.47 -14.15 17.41
C ALA A 136 -18.53 -14.27 18.52
N ALA A 137 -19.79 -14.00 18.22
CA ALA A 137 -20.91 -14.08 19.16
C ALA A 137 -21.06 -15.45 19.85
N ASN A 138 -20.63 -16.53 19.18
CA ASN A 138 -20.61 -17.90 19.74
C ASN A 138 -19.37 -18.19 20.58
N GLY A 139 -18.50 -17.21 20.86
CA GLY A 139 -17.27 -17.35 21.63
C GLY A 139 -16.07 -17.91 20.85
N ALA A 140 -16.17 -18.09 19.54
CA ALA A 140 -15.03 -18.48 18.73
C ALA A 140 -14.01 -17.33 18.64
N VAL A 141 -12.74 -17.63 18.94
CA VAL A 141 -11.60 -16.71 18.84
C VAL A 141 -10.70 -17.18 17.71
N GLY A 142 -10.41 -16.31 16.75
CA GLY A 142 -9.62 -16.72 15.58
C GLY A 142 -9.38 -15.56 14.61
N PHE A 143 -9.46 -15.84 13.31
CA PHE A 143 -9.31 -14.83 12.26
C PHE A 143 -10.48 -14.90 11.28
N TYR A 144 -10.78 -13.81 10.61
CA TYR A 144 -11.83 -13.78 9.61
C TYR A 144 -11.48 -14.66 8.40
N ARG A 145 -12.50 -15.33 7.87
CA ARG A 145 -12.44 -15.91 6.53
C ARG A 145 -12.25 -14.77 5.51
N ALA A 146 -11.48 -15.03 4.47
CA ALA A 146 -11.25 -14.05 3.42
C ALA A 146 -12.58 -13.46 2.88
N ARG A 147 -12.66 -12.13 2.83
CA ARG A 147 -13.85 -11.36 2.36
C ARG A 147 -15.14 -11.67 3.13
N SER A 148 -15.04 -11.99 4.43
CA SER A 148 -16.16 -12.34 5.28
C SER A 148 -15.90 -11.87 6.71
N HIS A 149 -16.97 -11.70 7.50
CA HIS A 149 -16.93 -11.50 8.97
C HIS A 149 -17.10 -12.83 9.74
N GLU A 150 -17.09 -13.97 9.05
CA GLU A 150 -17.09 -15.27 9.69
C GLU A 150 -15.73 -15.54 10.34
N VAL A 151 -15.73 -15.74 11.65
CA VAL A 151 -14.51 -16.08 12.40
C VAL A 151 -14.20 -17.56 12.24
N VAL A 152 -13.05 -17.88 11.70
CA VAL A 152 -12.47 -19.22 11.69
C VAL A 152 -11.73 -19.40 13.01
N PRO A 153 -12.16 -20.35 13.89
CA PRO A 153 -11.42 -20.61 15.13
C PRO A 153 -10.01 -21.10 14.81
N VAL A 154 -9.01 -20.45 15.41
CA VAL A 154 -7.60 -20.79 15.19
C VAL A 154 -6.94 -21.05 16.54
N GLU A 155 -6.52 -22.27 16.80
CA GLU A 155 -5.84 -22.64 18.05
C GLU A 155 -4.39 -22.19 18.06
N GLN A 156 -3.69 -22.39 16.95
CA GLN A 156 -2.30 -21.95 16.74
C GLN A 156 -2.16 -21.33 15.36
N CYS A 157 -1.63 -20.13 15.31
CA CYS A 157 -1.34 -19.43 14.06
C CYS A 157 0.17 -19.44 13.79
N ARG A 158 0.58 -19.93 12.62
CA ARG A 158 2.00 -20.04 12.25
C ARG A 158 2.71 -18.70 12.21
N ILE A 159 2.04 -17.64 11.78
CA ILE A 159 2.68 -16.31 11.63
C ILE A 159 2.64 -15.45 12.89
N GLN A 160 1.69 -15.70 13.81
CA GLN A 160 1.59 -14.94 15.05
C GLN A 160 2.62 -15.44 16.08
N MET A 161 3.05 -14.56 16.99
CA MET A 161 3.90 -14.95 18.13
C MET A 161 3.17 -15.96 19.03
N ALA A 162 3.91 -16.88 19.65
CA ALA A 162 3.33 -17.94 20.50
C ALA A 162 2.52 -17.38 21.69
N GLN A 163 2.95 -16.25 22.24
CA GLN A 163 2.25 -15.53 23.31
C GLN A 163 0.83 -15.14 22.93
N ALA A 164 0.63 -14.77 21.66
CA ALA A 164 -0.70 -14.42 21.16
C ALA A 164 -1.64 -15.63 21.09
N ASP A 165 -1.13 -16.79 20.67
CA ASP A 165 -1.89 -18.04 20.67
C ASP A 165 -2.25 -18.46 22.13
N ALA A 166 -1.31 -18.33 23.07
CA ALA A 166 -1.53 -18.64 24.49
C ALA A 166 -2.59 -17.71 25.11
N ALA A 167 -2.49 -16.40 24.85
CA ALA A 167 -3.52 -15.45 25.29
C ALA A 167 -4.90 -15.77 24.70
N ALA A 168 -4.97 -16.16 23.41
CA ALA A 168 -6.23 -16.56 22.79
C ALA A 168 -6.84 -17.81 23.43
N GLN A 169 -6.02 -18.77 23.86
CA GLN A 169 -6.49 -19.94 24.61
C GLN A 169 -7.04 -19.55 25.98
N ALA A 170 -6.35 -18.70 26.73
CA ALA A 170 -6.82 -18.18 28.03
C ALA A 170 -8.15 -17.44 27.89
N VAL A 171 -8.30 -16.63 26.85
CA VAL A 171 -9.58 -15.93 26.57
C VAL A 171 -10.71 -16.91 26.23
N ARG A 172 -10.45 -17.98 25.47
CA ARG A 172 -11.45 -19.03 25.23
C ARG A 172 -11.87 -19.75 26.53
N GLN A 173 -10.89 -20.00 27.42
CA GLN A 173 -11.16 -20.57 28.73
C GLN A 173 -12.02 -19.60 29.57
N TYR A 174 -11.65 -18.34 29.65
CA TYR A 174 -12.40 -17.31 30.34
C TYR A 174 -13.85 -17.18 29.84
N ILE A 175 -14.06 -17.13 28.51
CA ILE A 175 -15.40 -17.08 27.92
C ILE A 175 -16.25 -18.27 28.36
N ARG A 176 -15.70 -19.48 28.30
CA ARG A 176 -16.42 -20.71 28.66
C ARG A 176 -16.70 -20.84 30.15
N GLN A 177 -15.69 -20.57 30.98
CA GLN A 177 -15.75 -20.72 32.43
C GLN A 177 -16.75 -19.75 33.06
N PHE A 178 -16.73 -18.49 32.63
CA PHE A 178 -17.56 -17.44 33.22
C PHE A 178 -18.76 -17.07 32.35
N ARG A 179 -19.01 -17.82 31.24
CA ARG A 179 -20.11 -17.58 30.31
C ARG A 179 -20.20 -16.12 29.85
N VAL A 180 -19.05 -15.53 29.56
CA VAL A 180 -18.96 -14.11 29.18
C VAL A 180 -19.64 -13.86 27.84
N PRO A 181 -20.60 -12.92 27.74
CA PRO A 181 -21.32 -12.68 26.50
C PRO A 181 -20.38 -12.04 25.47
N CYS A 182 -20.26 -12.65 24.30
CA CYS A 182 -19.48 -12.12 23.20
C CYS A 182 -20.34 -11.22 22.30
N TYR A 183 -19.71 -10.20 21.72
CA TYR A 183 -20.41 -9.19 20.93
C TYR A 183 -20.90 -9.77 19.61
N ASP A 184 -22.16 -9.51 19.32
CA ASP A 184 -22.79 -9.82 18.03
C ASP A 184 -22.96 -8.55 17.21
N GLU A 185 -22.24 -8.47 16.09
CA GLU A 185 -22.28 -7.31 15.18
C GLU A 185 -23.67 -7.05 14.59
N LYS A 186 -24.52 -8.10 14.47
CA LYS A 186 -25.88 -7.96 13.92
C LYS A 186 -26.85 -7.32 14.90
N THR A 187 -26.77 -7.71 16.17
CA THR A 187 -27.68 -7.24 17.20
C THR A 187 -27.11 -6.06 18.00
N GLY A 188 -25.81 -5.84 17.95
CA GLY A 188 -25.10 -4.84 18.75
C GLY A 188 -25.04 -5.19 20.25
N ARG A 189 -25.31 -6.44 20.62
CA ARG A 189 -25.33 -6.92 22.02
C ARG A 189 -24.14 -7.80 22.32
N GLY A 190 -23.80 -7.90 23.61
CA GLY A 190 -22.66 -8.66 24.09
C GLY A 190 -21.49 -7.75 24.51
N LEU A 191 -20.49 -8.33 25.15
CA LEU A 191 -19.39 -7.59 25.78
C LEU A 191 -18.09 -7.71 25.01
N LEU A 192 -17.54 -8.93 24.86
CA LEU A 192 -16.22 -9.14 24.28
C LEU A 192 -16.24 -9.05 22.76
N ARG A 193 -15.32 -8.25 22.20
CA ARG A 193 -15.21 -8.01 20.76
C ARG A 193 -13.91 -8.53 20.16
N HIS A 194 -12.76 -8.17 20.74
CA HIS A 194 -11.45 -8.54 20.21
C HIS A 194 -10.46 -8.82 21.34
N LEU A 195 -9.50 -9.69 21.04
CA LEU A 195 -8.26 -9.81 21.77
C LEU A 195 -7.13 -9.18 20.94
N TYR A 196 -6.38 -8.28 21.55
CA TYR A 196 -5.19 -7.67 20.99
C TYR A 196 -3.98 -8.11 21.83
N VAL A 197 -2.93 -8.57 21.16
CA VAL A 197 -1.66 -8.92 21.81
C VAL A 197 -0.52 -8.27 21.03
N ARG A 198 0.36 -7.58 21.75
CA ARG A 198 1.60 -7.07 21.19
C ARG A 198 2.77 -7.71 21.93
N THR A 199 3.75 -8.22 21.19
CA THR A 199 4.95 -8.88 21.74
C THR A 199 6.19 -8.16 21.21
N ASN A 200 7.15 -7.85 22.09
CA ASN A 200 8.41 -7.20 21.71
C ASN A 200 9.48 -8.23 21.30
N GLY A 201 10.66 -7.73 20.94
CA GLY A 201 11.79 -8.55 20.51
C GLY A 201 12.37 -9.47 21.59
N THR A 202 12.10 -9.22 22.87
CA THR A 202 12.50 -10.07 24.00
C THR A 202 11.45 -11.09 24.42
N GLY A 203 10.25 -11.07 23.76
CA GLY A 203 9.16 -11.98 24.06
C GLY A 203 8.20 -11.50 25.14
N GLU A 204 8.40 -10.30 25.70
CA GLU A 204 7.44 -9.67 26.60
C GLU A 204 6.19 -9.26 25.84
N SER A 205 5.03 -9.26 26.49
CA SER A 205 3.76 -9.02 25.83
C SER A 205 2.85 -8.08 26.59
N LEU A 206 2.19 -7.18 25.85
CA LEU A 206 1.06 -6.38 26.31
C LEU A 206 -0.22 -7.00 25.75
N VAL A 207 -1.13 -7.38 26.64
CA VAL A 207 -2.42 -8.01 26.28
C VAL A 207 -3.54 -7.02 26.50
N CYS A 208 -4.38 -6.79 25.50
CA CYS A 208 -5.57 -5.94 25.61
C CYS A 208 -6.81 -6.69 25.17
N LEU A 209 -7.86 -6.69 26.00
CA LEU A 209 -9.19 -7.08 25.59
C LEU A 209 -10.03 -5.86 25.25
N LEU A 210 -10.76 -5.95 24.17
CA LEU A 210 -11.64 -4.90 23.67
C LEU A 210 -13.09 -5.32 23.84
N GLY A 211 -13.86 -4.49 24.51
CA GLY A 211 -15.25 -4.77 24.85
C GLY A 211 -16.20 -3.62 24.54
N ASN A 212 -17.50 -3.93 24.51
CA ASN A 212 -18.60 -2.99 24.29
C ASN A 212 -19.09 -2.33 25.60
N GLY A 213 -18.35 -2.48 26.70
CA GLY A 213 -18.69 -1.96 28.03
C GLY A 213 -17.46 -1.43 28.75
N GLU A 214 -17.69 -0.65 29.83
CA GLU A 214 -16.64 -0.01 30.63
C GLU A 214 -15.75 -1.01 31.37
N ARG A 215 -16.29 -2.18 31.70
CA ARG A 215 -15.60 -3.19 32.48
C ARG A 215 -15.82 -4.59 31.93
N ALA A 216 -14.82 -5.46 32.10
CA ALA A 216 -15.00 -6.89 31.95
C ALA A 216 -15.77 -7.45 33.15
N SER A 217 -16.48 -8.57 32.96
CA SER A 217 -16.91 -9.38 34.09
C SER A 217 -15.73 -10.21 34.58
N HIS A 218 -15.66 -10.51 35.88
CA HIS A 218 -14.60 -11.37 36.45
C HIS A 218 -13.17 -10.90 36.06
N GLU A 219 -12.87 -9.60 36.26
CA GLU A 219 -11.60 -9.01 35.84
C GLU A 219 -10.38 -9.64 36.50
N ALA A 220 -10.49 -9.98 37.81
CA ALA A 220 -9.38 -10.60 38.54
C ALA A 220 -9.04 -11.99 37.97
N GLU A 221 -10.05 -12.79 37.69
CA GLU A 221 -9.89 -14.13 37.11
C GLU A 221 -9.38 -14.06 35.67
N LEU A 222 -9.84 -13.08 34.89
CA LEU A 222 -9.30 -12.82 33.55
C LEU A 222 -7.81 -12.51 33.60
N VAL A 223 -7.39 -11.59 34.47
CA VAL A 223 -5.98 -11.22 34.63
C VAL A 223 -5.16 -12.45 35.05
N GLU A 224 -5.64 -13.22 36.00
CA GLU A 224 -4.93 -14.42 36.48
C GLU A 224 -4.76 -15.48 35.39
N LEU A 225 -5.82 -15.77 34.60
CA LEU A 225 -5.76 -16.70 33.47
C LEU A 225 -4.73 -16.22 32.41
N LEU A 226 -4.71 -14.93 32.12
CA LEU A 226 -3.76 -14.36 31.14
C LEU A 226 -2.33 -14.41 31.65
N ARG A 227 -2.08 -14.11 32.93
CA ARG A 227 -0.75 -14.17 33.53
C ARG A 227 -0.20 -15.60 33.59
N GLN A 228 -1.06 -16.57 33.86
CA GLN A 228 -0.66 -17.98 33.85
C GLN A 228 -0.35 -18.47 32.42
N ALA A 229 -1.17 -18.08 31.43
CA ALA A 229 -0.98 -18.50 30.04
C ALA A 229 0.19 -17.78 29.34
N VAL A 230 0.46 -16.52 29.72
CA VAL A 230 1.51 -15.68 29.15
C VAL A 230 2.38 -15.13 30.29
N PRO A 231 3.29 -15.93 30.85
CA PRO A 231 4.16 -15.49 31.97
C PRO A 231 5.04 -14.27 31.63
N SER A 232 5.29 -14.03 30.34
CA SER A 232 6.01 -12.87 29.84
C SER A 232 5.12 -11.62 29.62
N ALA A 233 3.85 -11.67 30.05
CA ALA A 233 3.00 -10.48 29.97
C ALA A 233 3.51 -9.40 30.96
N VAL A 234 3.67 -8.18 30.47
CA VAL A 234 4.03 -7.01 31.29
C VAL A 234 2.79 -6.23 31.72
N GLY A 235 1.67 -6.41 31.04
CA GLY A 235 0.43 -5.75 31.38
C GLY A 235 -0.80 -6.36 30.71
N VAL A 236 -1.94 -6.13 31.36
CA VAL A 236 -3.28 -6.47 30.86
C VAL A 236 -4.12 -5.20 30.87
N VAL A 237 -4.69 -4.88 29.73
CA VAL A 237 -5.44 -3.64 29.47
C VAL A 237 -6.86 -3.99 29.03
N TRP A 238 -7.84 -3.21 29.44
CA TRP A 238 -9.20 -3.21 28.94
C TRP A 238 -9.43 -2.01 28.07
N GLY A 239 -9.82 -2.22 26.81
CA GLY A 239 -10.19 -1.17 25.87
C GLY A 239 -11.70 -1.14 25.64
N VAL A 240 -12.28 0.07 25.65
CA VAL A 240 -13.72 0.27 25.41
C VAL A 240 -13.93 0.62 23.94
N ASN A 241 -14.65 -0.24 23.21
CA ASN A 241 -15.03 -0.01 21.83
C ASN A 241 -16.55 -0.18 21.66
N ARG A 242 -17.26 0.96 21.58
CA ARG A 242 -18.70 1.01 21.34
C ARG A 242 -19.06 1.33 19.89
N ARG A 243 -18.08 1.52 19.04
CA ARG A 243 -18.31 1.89 17.63
C ARG A 243 -18.91 0.72 16.86
N LYS A 244 -19.85 1.02 15.98
CA LYS A 244 -20.35 0.07 14.99
C LYS A 244 -19.34 -0.01 13.83
N GLY A 245 -19.22 -1.19 13.21
CA GLY A 245 -18.37 -1.41 12.05
C GLY A 245 -17.01 -2.02 12.41
N ASN A 246 -16.02 -1.85 11.50
CA ASN A 246 -14.77 -2.60 11.48
C ASN A 246 -13.64 -2.01 12.35
N VAL A 247 -13.92 -0.97 13.12
CA VAL A 247 -12.93 -0.37 14.01
C VAL A 247 -12.67 -1.32 15.19
N ILE A 248 -11.42 -1.78 15.31
CA ILE A 248 -11.01 -2.74 16.34
C ILE A 248 -10.64 -2.01 17.64
N LEU A 249 -9.81 -0.98 17.54
CA LEU A 249 -9.30 -0.23 18.70
C LEU A 249 -10.40 0.57 19.39
N GLY A 250 -10.25 0.74 20.71
CA GLY A 250 -11.21 1.46 21.55
C GLY A 250 -10.98 2.97 21.58
N ASP A 251 -11.93 3.67 22.19
CA ASP A 251 -11.86 5.11 22.44
C ASP A 251 -11.18 5.44 23.79
N SER A 252 -11.13 4.47 24.70
CA SER A 252 -10.49 4.59 26.01
C SER A 252 -9.89 3.26 26.44
N TYR A 253 -8.85 3.36 27.30
CA TYR A 253 -8.10 2.21 27.80
C TYR A 253 -7.93 2.32 29.29
N ARG A 254 -8.03 1.18 30.00
CA ARG A 254 -7.85 1.07 31.44
C ARG A 254 -6.93 -0.11 31.75
N THR A 255 -5.88 0.13 32.50
CA THR A 255 -4.98 -0.93 32.98
C THR A 255 -5.69 -1.78 34.02
N LEU A 256 -5.73 -3.10 33.78
CA LEU A 256 -6.23 -4.08 34.73
C LEU A 256 -5.12 -4.60 35.64
N TRP A 257 -3.92 -4.73 35.08
CA TRP A 257 -2.73 -5.18 35.78
C TRP A 257 -1.46 -4.77 35.02
N GLY A 258 -0.39 -4.49 35.77
CA GLY A 258 0.93 -4.19 35.22
C GLY A 258 0.98 -2.88 34.46
N GLU A 259 1.72 -2.87 33.37
CA GLU A 259 1.96 -1.71 32.51
C GLU A 259 0.87 -1.54 31.43
N ASP A 260 0.67 -0.32 30.96
CA ASP A 260 -0.21 0.01 29.83
C ASP A 260 0.54 0.13 28.49
N THR A 261 1.85 -0.02 28.53
CA THR A 261 2.76 0.13 27.40
C THR A 261 3.77 -1.00 27.37
N LEU A 262 4.30 -1.26 26.18
CA LEU A 262 5.37 -2.21 25.94
C LEU A 262 6.58 -1.45 25.38
N ARG A 263 7.79 -1.78 25.85
CA ARG A 263 9.03 -1.28 25.26
C ARG A 263 9.56 -2.27 24.24
N ASP A 264 9.96 -1.79 23.08
CA ASP A 264 10.64 -2.60 22.07
C ASP A 264 11.87 -1.86 21.54
N THR A 265 12.84 -2.60 21.03
CA THR A 265 14.08 -2.04 20.48
C THR A 265 14.15 -2.32 18.98
N LEU A 266 14.34 -1.27 18.18
CA LEU A 266 14.53 -1.35 16.73
C LEU A 266 15.79 -0.58 16.36
N TRP A 267 16.74 -1.26 15.73
CA TRP A 267 18.02 -0.68 15.31
C TRP A 267 18.74 0.11 16.42
N GLY A 268 18.70 -0.42 17.65
CA GLY A 268 19.33 0.20 18.82
C GLY A 268 18.60 1.41 19.41
N LEU A 269 17.41 1.73 18.92
CA LEU A 269 16.50 2.72 19.49
C LEU A 269 15.39 2.02 20.26
N THR A 270 15.04 2.53 21.44
CA THR A 270 13.95 2.00 22.27
C THR A 270 12.68 2.81 22.02
N PHE A 271 11.60 2.10 21.74
CA PHE A 271 10.28 2.68 21.51
C PHE A 271 9.30 2.23 22.59
N ARG A 272 8.55 3.20 23.13
CA ARG A 272 7.42 2.95 24.01
C ARG A 272 6.16 2.82 23.16
N LEU A 273 5.46 1.72 23.31
CA LEU A 273 4.32 1.33 22.46
C LEU A 273 3.09 1.13 23.33
N SER A 274 2.09 1.97 23.18
CA SER A 274 0.75 1.78 23.75
C SER A 274 -0.09 0.85 22.87
N VAL A 275 -1.29 0.48 23.31
CA VAL A 275 -2.21 -0.34 22.50
C VAL A 275 -2.53 0.32 21.14
N PRO A 276 -2.89 1.63 21.06
CA PRO A 276 -3.19 2.29 19.80
C PRO A 276 -1.97 2.64 18.95
N SER A 277 -0.75 2.70 19.50
CA SER A 277 0.45 3.10 18.75
C SER A 277 0.64 2.25 17.51
N PHE A 278 0.89 2.89 16.36
CA PHE A 278 1.34 2.18 15.16
C PHE A 278 2.80 1.73 15.36
N TYR A 279 3.08 0.50 14.98
CA TYR A 279 4.43 -0.06 14.91
C TYR A 279 4.43 -1.23 13.92
N GLN A 280 5.51 -1.40 13.17
CA GLN A 280 5.61 -2.44 12.15
C GLN A 280 5.51 -3.84 12.77
N VAL A 281 4.70 -4.69 12.13
CA VAL A 281 4.33 -6.00 12.70
C VAL A 281 5.41 -7.07 12.61
N ASN A 282 6.43 -6.86 11.79
CA ASN A 282 7.61 -7.69 11.67
C ASN A 282 8.84 -6.85 11.99
N ARG A 283 9.29 -6.90 13.25
CA ARG A 283 10.38 -6.06 13.76
C ARG A 283 11.68 -6.25 12.98
N ALA A 284 12.06 -7.50 12.69
CA ALA A 284 13.30 -7.80 11.99
C ALA A 284 13.30 -7.21 10.57
N GLN A 285 12.20 -7.38 9.84
CA GLN A 285 12.07 -6.82 8.49
C GLN A 285 11.83 -5.30 8.50
N ALA A 286 11.24 -4.74 9.55
CA ALA A 286 11.15 -3.29 9.71
C ALA A 286 12.55 -2.65 9.85
N GLU A 287 13.48 -3.32 10.56
CA GLU A 287 14.86 -2.86 10.64
C GLU A 287 15.54 -2.89 9.25
N VAL A 288 15.33 -3.95 8.46
CA VAL A 288 15.82 -4.05 7.08
C VAL A 288 15.25 -2.93 6.21
N LEU A 289 13.93 -2.69 6.30
CA LEU A 289 13.22 -1.64 5.58
C LEU A 289 13.79 -0.25 5.91
N TYR A 290 13.95 0.07 7.18
CA TYR A 290 14.44 1.38 7.63
C TYR A 290 15.92 1.59 7.31
N ARG A 291 16.76 0.55 7.41
CA ARG A 291 18.15 0.61 6.95
C ARG A 291 18.23 0.94 5.45
N LYS A 292 17.38 0.33 4.63
CA LYS A 292 17.30 0.66 3.18
C LYS A 292 16.78 2.08 2.94
N ALA A 293 15.81 2.55 3.72
CA ALA A 293 15.34 3.94 3.60
C ALA A 293 16.46 4.95 3.94
N VAL A 294 17.24 4.71 4.99
CA VAL A 294 18.40 5.53 5.36
C VAL A 294 19.52 5.43 4.32
N ASP A 295 19.81 4.23 3.79
CA ASP A 295 20.77 4.04 2.68
C ASP A 295 20.35 4.87 1.45
N PHE A 296 19.11 4.81 1.05
CA PHE A 296 18.58 5.57 -0.09
C PHE A 296 18.56 7.08 0.16
N ALA A 297 18.39 7.50 1.41
CA ALA A 297 18.49 8.90 1.80
C ALA A 297 19.92 9.44 1.61
N GLY A 298 20.96 8.58 1.68
CA GLY A 298 22.35 8.94 1.44
C GLY A 298 22.84 10.07 2.36
N LEU A 299 22.53 9.96 3.66
CA LEU A 299 22.81 10.98 4.66
C LEU A 299 24.30 10.99 5.05
N THR A 300 24.87 12.20 5.18
CA THR A 300 26.28 12.44 5.50
C THR A 300 26.48 13.15 6.85
N GLY A 301 25.40 13.55 7.52
CA GLY A 301 25.41 14.33 8.76
C GLY A 301 25.09 15.81 8.57
N GLU A 302 25.02 16.30 7.33
CA GLU A 302 24.81 17.72 7.03
C GLU A 302 23.37 18.04 6.58
N GLU A 303 22.59 17.01 6.23
CA GLU A 303 21.28 17.17 5.63
C GLU A 303 20.20 17.54 6.65
N THR A 304 19.19 18.27 6.16
CA THR A 304 17.88 18.39 6.80
C THR A 304 16.92 17.39 6.15
N VAL A 305 16.31 16.53 6.96
CA VAL A 305 15.33 15.51 6.55
C VAL A 305 13.94 15.94 7.01
N LEU A 306 12.95 15.85 6.12
CA LEU A 306 11.53 15.96 6.45
C LEU A 306 10.86 14.59 6.28
N ASP A 307 10.30 14.04 7.35
CA ASP A 307 9.54 12.80 7.35
C ASP A 307 8.04 13.12 7.44
N LEU A 308 7.33 12.95 6.36
CA LEU A 308 5.87 13.09 6.30
C LEU A 308 5.22 11.72 6.61
N TYR A 309 4.23 11.71 7.48
CA TYR A 309 3.61 10.51 8.07
C TYR A 309 4.50 9.78 9.08
N CYS A 310 5.18 10.54 9.94
CA CYS A 310 6.22 10.00 10.83
C CYS A 310 5.70 9.02 11.91
N GLY A 311 4.40 8.99 12.20
CA GLY A 311 3.81 8.17 13.26
C GLY A 311 4.47 8.45 14.62
N ALA A 312 4.86 7.40 15.34
CA ALA A 312 5.60 7.51 16.61
C ALA A 312 7.11 7.85 16.43
N GLY A 313 7.49 8.36 15.26
CA GLY A 313 8.84 8.82 14.96
C GLY A 313 9.83 7.72 14.60
N THR A 314 9.39 6.52 14.20
CA THR A 314 10.30 5.38 14.03
C THR A 314 11.34 5.60 12.93
N ILE A 315 10.92 6.02 11.73
CA ILE A 315 11.85 6.33 10.62
C ILE A 315 12.60 7.63 10.90
N THR A 316 11.90 8.65 11.41
CA THR A 316 12.49 9.96 11.76
C THR A 316 13.68 9.81 12.68
N LEU A 317 13.54 9.03 13.78
CA LEU A 317 14.61 8.82 14.76
C LEU A 317 15.76 7.97 14.19
N CYS A 318 15.46 7.01 13.31
CA CYS A 318 16.50 6.27 12.59
C CYS A 318 17.33 7.21 11.70
N MET A 319 16.68 8.12 10.96
CA MET A 319 17.37 9.09 10.08
C MET A 319 18.11 10.17 10.88
N ALA A 320 17.56 10.62 12.01
CA ALA A 320 18.16 11.65 12.87
C ALA A 320 19.59 11.32 13.33
N ARG A 321 19.93 10.02 13.45
CA ARG A 321 21.29 9.57 13.79
C ARG A 321 22.32 9.79 12.70
N HIS A 322 21.89 10.14 11.49
CA HIS A 322 22.72 10.24 10.29
C HIS A 322 22.59 11.58 9.57
N CYS A 323 21.81 12.53 10.10
CA CYS A 323 21.59 13.85 9.50
C CYS A 323 21.79 14.98 10.51
N LYS A 324 21.86 16.22 10.03
CA LYS A 324 21.97 17.41 10.85
C LYS A 324 20.69 17.67 11.66
N GLN A 325 19.55 17.54 11.02
CA GLN A 325 18.24 17.75 11.60
C GLN A 325 17.20 16.85 10.92
N ALA A 326 16.32 16.24 11.70
CA ALA A 326 15.16 15.54 11.20
C ALA A 326 13.87 16.22 11.70
N ILE A 327 12.89 16.36 10.81
CA ILE A 327 11.59 16.98 11.10
C ILE A 327 10.53 15.94 10.78
N GLY A 328 9.68 15.58 11.75
CA GLY A 328 8.57 14.66 11.58
C GLY A 328 7.22 15.38 11.56
N ALA A 329 6.33 14.99 10.66
CA ALA A 329 4.95 15.48 10.59
C ALA A 329 3.96 14.32 10.64
N GLU A 330 2.92 14.42 11.48
CA GLU A 330 1.90 13.39 11.68
C GLU A 330 0.58 14.05 12.13
N ILE A 331 -0.53 13.54 11.63
CA ILE A 331 -1.87 14.09 11.93
C ILE A 331 -2.40 13.66 13.30
N VAL A 332 -1.92 12.52 13.84
CA VAL A 332 -2.41 11.93 15.10
C VAL A 332 -1.65 12.53 16.29
N PRO A 333 -2.31 13.33 17.17
CA PRO A 333 -1.64 13.98 18.28
C PRO A 333 -0.93 13.00 19.23
N GLU A 334 -1.56 11.86 19.54
CA GLU A 334 -1.00 10.84 20.43
C GLU A 334 0.28 10.21 19.84
N ALA A 335 0.36 10.08 18.52
CA ALA A 335 1.56 9.57 17.85
C ALA A 335 2.71 10.59 17.92
N ILE A 336 2.41 11.88 17.83
CA ILE A 336 3.40 12.96 18.00
C ILE A 336 3.91 13.00 19.45
N ASP A 337 3.03 12.81 20.43
CA ASP A 337 3.45 12.72 21.83
C ASP A 337 4.33 11.49 22.09
N ASP A 338 3.99 10.36 21.51
CA ASP A 338 4.84 9.16 21.51
C ASP A 338 6.20 9.43 20.84
N ALA A 339 6.23 10.12 19.68
CA ALA A 339 7.45 10.46 18.96
C ALA A 339 8.40 11.35 19.81
N ARG A 340 7.86 12.38 20.47
CA ARG A 340 8.63 13.25 21.38
C ARG A 340 9.19 12.49 22.57
N GLN A 341 8.38 11.61 23.18
CA GLN A 341 8.82 10.76 24.29
C GLN A 341 9.91 9.77 23.85
N ASN A 342 9.75 9.17 22.66
CA ASN A 342 10.73 8.26 22.08
C ASN A 342 12.05 8.98 21.77
N ALA A 343 12.01 10.20 21.22
CA ALA A 343 13.20 11.02 21.01
C ALA A 343 13.95 11.27 22.31
N LYS A 344 13.24 11.73 23.35
CA LYS A 344 13.81 11.99 24.67
C LYS A 344 14.39 10.72 25.30
N ALA A 345 13.68 9.60 25.23
CA ALA A 345 14.13 8.32 25.80
C ALA A 345 15.41 7.78 25.15
N ASN A 346 15.67 8.15 23.90
CA ASN A 346 16.86 7.76 23.13
C ASN A 346 17.96 8.83 23.10
N GLY A 347 17.78 9.98 23.76
CA GLY A 347 18.75 11.08 23.75
C GLY A 347 18.94 11.70 22.37
N VAL A 348 17.92 11.65 21.49
CA VAL A 348 17.95 12.24 20.15
C VAL A 348 17.42 13.68 20.26
N GLU A 349 18.31 14.66 20.11
CA GLU A 349 18.00 16.08 20.33
C GLU A 349 17.82 16.88 19.03
N ASN A 350 18.30 16.35 17.89
CA ASN A 350 18.24 16.98 16.58
C ASN A 350 16.95 16.68 15.81
N VAL A 351 15.83 16.57 16.55
CA VAL A 351 14.52 16.27 15.98
C VAL A 351 13.47 17.29 16.38
N GLU A 352 12.55 17.57 15.47
CA GLU A 352 11.37 18.39 15.71
C GLU A 352 10.12 17.68 15.18
N PHE A 353 8.97 17.79 15.90
CA PHE A 353 7.74 17.12 15.52
C PHE A 353 6.57 18.09 15.45
N PHE A 354 5.85 18.05 14.32
CA PHE A 354 4.67 18.84 14.03
C PHE A 354 3.42 17.96 13.98
N CYS A 355 2.38 18.40 14.68
CA CYS A 355 1.07 17.74 14.63
C CYS A 355 0.18 18.46 13.62
N GLY A 356 -0.16 17.80 12.52
CA GLY A 356 -1.02 18.36 11.47
C GLY A 356 -1.17 17.44 10.27
N ASP A 357 -2.14 17.73 9.42
CA ASP A 357 -2.28 17.03 8.13
C ASP A 357 -1.02 17.23 7.28
N ALA A 358 -0.59 16.17 6.59
CA ALA A 358 0.64 16.19 5.80
C ALA A 358 0.64 17.28 4.72
N THR A 359 -0.53 17.57 4.12
CA THR A 359 -0.67 18.62 3.09
C THR A 359 -0.48 20.00 3.70
N GLU A 360 -1.21 20.28 4.79
CA GLU A 360 -1.17 21.58 5.46
C GLU A 360 0.21 21.84 6.07
N THR A 361 0.76 20.84 6.77
CA THR A 361 2.08 20.94 7.38
C THR A 361 3.20 21.11 6.36
N ALA A 362 3.16 20.36 5.24
CA ALA A 362 4.15 20.53 4.18
C ALA A 362 4.08 21.93 3.55
N ALA A 363 2.88 22.43 3.27
CA ALA A 363 2.67 23.77 2.73
C ALA A 363 3.12 24.87 3.71
N GLU A 364 2.81 24.71 4.99
CA GLU A 364 3.23 25.64 6.05
C GLU A 364 4.76 25.69 6.19
N LEU A 365 5.41 24.54 6.27
CA LEU A 365 6.88 24.45 6.36
C LEU A 365 7.55 25.05 5.12
N ALA A 366 6.99 24.78 3.93
CA ALA A 366 7.46 25.40 2.69
C ALA A 366 7.34 26.94 2.71
N SER A 367 6.21 27.47 3.21
CA SER A 367 5.97 28.92 3.31
C SER A 367 6.91 29.60 4.32
N ARG A 368 7.33 28.88 5.36
CA ARG A 368 8.34 29.31 6.33
C ARG A 368 9.78 29.26 5.79
N GLY A 369 9.95 28.84 4.54
CA GLY A 369 11.25 28.77 3.86
C GLY A 369 12.02 27.47 4.11
N LEU A 370 11.42 26.44 4.69
CA LEU A 370 12.08 25.14 4.85
C LEU A 370 12.44 24.56 3.48
N ARG A 371 13.68 24.13 3.33
CA ARG A 371 14.22 23.48 2.14
C ARG A 371 14.95 22.20 2.59
N PRO A 372 14.22 21.10 2.81
CA PRO A 372 14.85 19.85 3.22
C PRO A 372 15.70 19.28 2.07
N ASP A 373 16.86 18.73 2.39
CA ASP A 373 17.69 18.02 1.41
C ASP A 373 17.05 16.69 0.99
N VAL A 374 16.37 16.05 1.94
CA VAL A 374 15.69 14.78 1.75
C VAL A 374 14.28 14.86 2.33
N ILE A 375 13.30 14.37 1.58
CA ILE A 375 11.96 14.10 2.09
C ILE A 375 11.75 12.59 2.15
N CYS A 376 11.38 12.07 3.32
CA CYS A 376 10.91 10.70 3.50
C CYS A 376 9.39 10.69 3.58
N VAL A 377 8.74 9.69 2.96
CA VAL A 377 7.30 9.49 3.07
C VAL A 377 7.00 8.00 3.29
N ASP A 378 6.14 7.70 4.27
CA ASP A 378 5.57 6.36 4.51
C ASP A 378 4.04 6.47 4.62
N PRO A 379 3.34 6.76 3.50
CA PRO A 379 1.92 7.05 3.53
C PRO A 379 1.09 5.77 3.76
N PRO A 380 -0.18 5.91 4.19
CA PRO A 380 -1.12 4.80 4.26
C PRO A 380 -1.38 4.18 2.88
N ARG A 381 -2.06 3.04 2.84
CA ARG A 381 -2.36 2.28 1.60
C ARG A 381 -2.95 3.10 0.45
N LYS A 382 -3.62 4.20 0.71
CA LYS A 382 -4.15 5.10 -0.33
C LYS A 382 -3.08 5.91 -1.06
N GLY A 383 -1.82 5.86 -0.58
CA GLY A 383 -0.71 6.68 -1.09
C GLY A 383 -0.87 8.15 -0.76
N LEU A 384 -0.12 9.00 -1.46
CA LEU A 384 -0.13 10.44 -1.26
C LEU A 384 -1.34 11.11 -1.94
N ALA A 385 -1.86 12.15 -1.31
CA ALA A 385 -2.75 13.09 -1.98
C ALA A 385 -1.97 13.93 -3.01
N PRO A 386 -2.59 14.38 -4.11
CA PRO A 386 -1.91 15.21 -5.12
C PRO A 386 -1.23 16.44 -4.52
N GLU A 387 -1.89 17.06 -3.57
CA GLU A 387 -1.45 18.28 -2.89
C GLU A 387 -0.19 18.05 -2.05
N VAL A 388 -0.04 16.86 -1.45
CA VAL A 388 1.20 16.48 -0.73
C VAL A 388 2.37 16.32 -1.70
N VAL A 389 2.12 15.71 -2.87
CA VAL A 389 3.15 15.57 -3.92
C VAL A 389 3.61 16.94 -4.40
N GLU A 390 2.68 17.86 -4.65
CA GLU A 390 2.95 19.24 -5.06
C GLU A 390 3.76 19.99 -4.01
N ALA A 391 3.32 19.97 -2.75
CA ALA A 391 4.00 20.63 -1.64
C ALA A 391 5.43 20.09 -1.43
N ALA A 392 5.59 18.76 -1.44
CA ALA A 392 6.90 18.13 -1.33
C ALA A 392 7.83 18.52 -2.49
N ALA A 393 7.33 18.54 -3.72
CA ALA A 393 8.10 18.95 -4.89
C ALA A 393 8.47 20.44 -4.87
N ALA A 394 7.57 21.31 -4.37
CA ALA A 394 7.80 22.76 -4.22
C ALA A 394 8.95 23.09 -3.25
N MET A 395 9.20 22.25 -2.25
CA MET A 395 10.36 22.37 -1.33
C MET A 395 11.69 22.07 -2.03
N GLN A 396 11.67 21.49 -3.21
CA GLN A 396 12.82 21.16 -4.06
C GLN A 396 13.88 20.26 -3.39
N PRO A 397 13.50 19.16 -2.69
CA PRO A 397 14.48 18.27 -2.11
C PRO A 397 15.40 17.67 -3.19
N ARG A 398 16.63 17.34 -2.81
CA ARG A 398 17.53 16.62 -3.72
C ARG A 398 17.08 15.18 -3.93
N ARG A 399 16.48 14.58 -2.90
CA ARG A 399 16.04 13.19 -2.87
C ARG A 399 14.69 13.05 -2.17
N ILE A 400 13.86 12.14 -2.67
CA ILE A 400 12.64 11.72 -2.00
C ILE A 400 12.74 10.22 -1.80
N VAL A 401 12.69 9.77 -0.55
CA VAL A 401 12.65 8.35 -0.16
C VAL A 401 11.19 7.99 0.09
N TYR A 402 10.65 7.15 -0.76
CA TYR A 402 9.27 6.68 -0.64
C TYR A 402 9.25 5.26 -0.10
N VAL A 403 8.74 5.06 1.11
CA VAL A 403 8.41 3.76 1.68
C VAL A 403 6.94 3.48 1.37
N SER A 404 6.61 2.28 0.89
CA SER A 404 5.26 1.98 0.43
C SER A 404 4.84 0.55 0.71
N CYS A 405 3.66 0.41 1.32
CA CYS A 405 3.00 -0.89 1.52
C CYS A 405 2.09 -1.32 0.35
N ASP A 406 1.93 -0.48 -0.68
CA ASP A 406 1.12 -0.78 -1.87
C ASP A 406 1.81 -0.34 -3.16
N PRO A 407 2.31 -1.28 -3.97
CA PRO A 407 3.01 -0.97 -5.21
C PRO A 407 2.19 -0.18 -6.24
N ALA A 408 0.86 -0.36 -6.26
CA ALA A 408 0.01 0.33 -7.24
C ALA A 408 -0.10 1.83 -6.93
N THR A 409 -0.25 2.19 -5.66
CA THR A 409 -0.26 3.60 -5.23
C THR A 409 1.13 4.22 -5.34
N LEU A 410 2.20 3.47 -5.05
CA LEU A 410 3.56 3.92 -5.32
C LEU A 410 3.77 4.26 -6.81
N GLY A 411 3.40 3.36 -7.72
CA GLY A 411 3.52 3.61 -9.16
C GLY A 411 2.76 4.87 -9.58
N ARG A 412 1.52 5.05 -9.10
CA ARG A 412 0.72 6.25 -9.35
C ARG A 412 1.43 7.52 -8.86
N ASP A 413 2.01 7.48 -7.67
CA ASP A 413 2.63 8.66 -7.06
C ASP A 413 4.00 8.96 -7.69
N VAL A 414 4.77 7.93 -8.09
CA VAL A 414 5.97 8.10 -8.93
C VAL A 414 5.65 8.84 -10.22
N LYS A 415 4.55 8.47 -10.91
CA LYS A 415 4.09 9.17 -12.11
C LYS A 415 3.72 10.62 -11.84
N ARG A 416 3.15 10.94 -10.66
CA ARG A 416 2.85 12.32 -10.25
C ARG A 416 4.12 13.11 -9.99
N PHE A 417 5.09 12.54 -9.27
CA PHE A 417 6.37 13.18 -9.02
C PHE A 417 7.16 13.45 -10.30
N ALA A 418 7.00 12.61 -11.33
CA ALA A 418 7.63 12.83 -12.64
C ALA A 418 7.17 14.14 -13.29
N GLN A 419 5.95 14.61 -13.05
CA GLN A 419 5.45 15.90 -13.54
C GLN A 419 6.20 17.10 -12.92
N TYR A 420 6.87 16.89 -11.79
CA TYR A 420 7.70 17.88 -11.10
C TYR A 420 9.21 17.66 -11.29
N GLY A 421 9.59 16.79 -12.24
CA GLY A 421 10.97 16.52 -12.61
C GLY A 421 11.70 15.52 -11.71
N TYR A 422 10.98 14.73 -10.88
CA TYR A 422 11.55 13.64 -10.10
C TYR A 422 11.32 12.30 -10.79
N THR A 423 12.38 11.53 -10.94
CA THR A 423 12.31 10.17 -11.49
C THR A 423 12.74 9.15 -10.45
N ALA A 424 12.12 7.95 -10.48
CA ALA A 424 12.59 6.84 -9.68
C ALA A 424 13.93 6.34 -10.23
N VAL A 425 14.96 6.34 -9.39
CA VAL A 425 16.33 5.96 -9.77
C VAL A 425 16.78 4.65 -9.13
N ARG A 426 16.20 4.28 -7.98
CA ARG A 426 16.43 3.01 -7.30
C ARG A 426 15.14 2.48 -6.70
N ALA A 427 14.97 1.17 -6.67
CA ALA A 427 13.85 0.53 -5.98
C ALA A 427 14.28 -0.84 -5.42
N VAL A 428 13.87 -1.12 -4.19
CA VAL A 428 14.08 -2.40 -3.50
C VAL A 428 12.76 -2.83 -2.87
N ALA A 429 12.39 -4.10 -3.07
CA ALA A 429 11.25 -4.69 -2.38
C ALA A 429 11.71 -5.32 -1.04
N VAL A 430 10.83 -5.28 -0.03
CA VAL A 430 11.10 -5.89 1.29
C VAL A 430 9.90 -6.75 1.68
N ASP A 431 10.16 -8.02 1.98
CA ASP A 431 9.10 -8.91 2.46
C ASP A 431 8.87 -8.77 3.96
N LEU A 432 8.08 -7.76 4.33
CA LEU A 432 7.66 -7.51 5.70
C LEU A 432 6.57 -8.51 6.17
N PHE A 433 5.86 -9.12 5.23
CA PHE A 433 4.67 -9.95 5.47
C PHE A 433 4.78 -11.33 4.81
N PRO A 434 5.74 -12.18 5.21
CA PRO A 434 5.84 -13.55 4.69
C PRO A 434 4.51 -14.30 4.72
N ARG A 435 4.29 -15.12 3.71
CA ARG A 435 3.08 -15.94 3.49
C ARG A 435 1.83 -15.16 3.09
N THR A 436 1.94 -13.83 2.85
CA THR A 436 0.85 -12.99 2.34
C THR A 436 1.21 -12.35 1.00
N ALA A 437 0.21 -11.83 0.28
CA ALA A 437 0.45 -11.11 -0.97
C ALA A 437 1.02 -9.68 -0.76
N ASN A 438 1.14 -9.19 0.47
CA ASN A 438 1.64 -7.85 0.76
C ASN A 438 3.16 -7.78 0.60
N VAL A 439 3.66 -6.64 0.16
CA VAL A 439 5.09 -6.33 0.00
C VAL A 439 5.31 -4.86 0.29
N GLU A 440 6.40 -4.56 1.00
CA GLU A 440 6.89 -3.19 1.17
C GLU A 440 7.90 -2.86 0.07
N THR A 441 8.03 -1.58 -0.24
CA THR A 441 8.96 -1.09 -1.25
C THR A 441 9.64 0.17 -0.73
N VAL A 442 10.96 0.26 -0.87
CA VAL A 442 11.71 1.51 -0.76
C VAL A 442 12.05 1.97 -2.16
N CYS A 443 11.63 3.17 -2.52
CA CYS A 443 11.91 3.78 -3.81
C CYS A 443 12.59 5.13 -3.61
N LEU A 444 13.71 5.34 -4.28
CA LEU A 444 14.41 6.62 -4.32
C LEU A 444 14.01 7.38 -5.57
N LEU A 445 13.47 8.60 -5.37
CA LEU A 445 13.26 9.54 -6.45
C LEU A 445 14.29 10.68 -6.34
N SER A 446 14.85 11.07 -7.47
CA SER A 446 15.79 12.18 -7.57
C SER A 446 15.40 13.08 -8.72
N LYS A 447 15.71 14.39 -8.60
CA LYS A 447 15.62 15.28 -9.76
C LYS A 447 16.61 14.81 -10.80
N LEU A 448 16.19 14.75 -12.04
CA LEU A 448 17.09 14.68 -13.17
C LEU A 448 18.03 15.90 -13.04
N GLN A 449 19.27 15.65 -12.64
CA GLN A 449 20.29 16.68 -12.82
C GLN A 449 20.47 16.81 -14.33
N ALA A 450 20.07 17.93 -14.86
CA ALA A 450 20.51 18.39 -16.19
C ALA A 450 22.03 18.64 -16.15
N LYS A 451 22.80 17.57 -15.99
CA LYS A 451 24.24 17.50 -16.21
C LYS A 451 24.47 16.53 -17.34
N GLN A 452 24.13 17.03 -18.49
CA GLN A 452 24.81 16.89 -19.79
C GLN A 452 24.00 17.75 -20.76
N HIS A 453 24.31 19.05 -20.81
CA HIS A 453 24.27 19.71 -22.10
C HIS A 453 25.34 18.98 -22.93
N ILE A 454 24.92 17.96 -23.67
CA ILE A 454 25.60 17.62 -24.90
C ILE A 454 25.20 18.79 -25.83
N GLU A 455 26.04 19.80 -25.97
CA GLU A 455 26.02 20.68 -27.14
C GLU A 455 26.33 19.73 -28.31
N ILE A 456 25.28 19.21 -28.93
CA ILE A 456 25.39 18.65 -30.27
C ILE A 456 25.27 19.87 -31.19
N ASP A 457 26.38 20.30 -31.73
CA ASP A 457 26.39 21.14 -32.94
C ASP A 457 25.75 20.30 -34.06
N LEU A 458 24.43 20.40 -34.18
CA LEU A 458 23.70 19.85 -35.32
C LEU A 458 23.87 20.83 -36.48
N ASN A 459 24.79 20.50 -37.39
CA ASN A 459 24.74 21.04 -38.73
C ASN A 459 23.37 20.66 -39.34
N MET A 460 22.50 21.65 -39.48
CA MET A 460 21.10 21.51 -39.91
C MET A 460 20.91 21.15 -41.39
N ASP A 461 21.96 20.81 -42.11
CA ASP A 461 21.93 20.58 -43.56
C ASP A 461 21.79 19.08 -43.97
N GLU A 462 21.71 18.14 -43.03
CA GLU A 462 21.65 16.68 -43.36
C GLU A 462 20.61 15.86 -42.58
N LEU A 463 19.48 16.42 -42.18
CA LEU A 463 18.38 15.63 -41.63
C LEU A 463 17.11 15.80 -42.44
N ASP A 464 16.84 14.82 -43.32
CA ASP A 464 15.51 14.57 -43.88
C ASP A 464 14.55 14.23 -42.72
N LEU A 465 13.77 15.24 -42.31
CA LEU A 465 12.70 15.10 -41.33
C LEU A 465 11.57 14.24 -41.93
N THR A 466 11.35 13.07 -41.39
CA THR A 466 10.22 12.22 -41.75
C THR A 466 8.89 12.83 -41.32
N ASP A 467 7.81 12.61 -42.09
CA ASP A 467 6.45 13.18 -41.94
C ASP A 467 5.77 12.97 -40.58
N ALA A 468 6.42 12.35 -39.59
CA ALA A 468 5.86 12.08 -38.28
C ALA A 468 6.00 13.24 -37.25
N GLU A 469 6.83 14.27 -37.52
CA GLU A 469 7.19 15.31 -36.55
C GLU A 469 6.45 16.65 -36.72
N LYS A 470 5.50 16.77 -37.63
CA LYS A 470 4.76 18.01 -37.91
C LYS A 470 3.31 18.03 -37.46
N LYS A 471 2.98 17.48 -36.30
CA LYS A 471 1.57 17.53 -35.80
C LYS A 471 1.42 18.54 -34.69
N ALA A 472 0.85 19.72 -35.01
CA ALA A 472 0.45 20.67 -33.98
C ALA A 472 -0.54 20.07 -32.99
N THR A 473 -0.38 20.38 -31.71
CA THR A 473 -1.29 19.96 -30.64
C THR A 473 -2.65 20.67 -30.76
N TYR A 474 -3.68 20.10 -30.15
CA TYR A 474 -5.00 20.74 -30.08
C TYR A 474 -4.97 22.12 -29.40
N GLN A 475 -4.05 22.33 -28.46
CA GLN A 475 -3.91 23.61 -27.78
C GLN A 475 -3.31 24.67 -28.70
N GLU A 476 -2.26 24.36 -29.43
CA GLU A 476 -1.64 25.28 -30.41
C GLU A 476 -2.63 25.70 -31.50
N ILE A 477 -3.48 24.77 -31.97
CA ILE A 477 -4.53 25.10 -32.94
C ILE A 477 -5.58 26.05 -32.32
N LYS A 478 -5.98 25.84 -31.07
CA LYS A 478 -6.93 26.73 -30.38
C LYS A 478 -6.38 28.12 -30.17
N ASP A 479 -5.13 28.21 -29.77
CA ASP A 479 -4.44 29.47 -29.47
C ASP A 479 -4.24 30.27 -30.78
N TYR A 480 -3.81 29.63 -31.87
CA TYR A 480 -3.72 30.23 -33.18
C TYR A 480 -5.07 30.76 -33.69
N VAL A 481 -6.15 29.95 -33.60
CA VAL A 481 -7.49 30.36 -34.02
C VAL A 481 -7.98 31.57 -33.19
N LEU A 482 -7.75 31.54 -31.88
CA LEU A 482 -8.15 32.64 -31.00
C LEU A 482 -7.39 33.93 -31.35
N GLU A 483 -6.09 33.85 -31.58
CA GLU A 483 -5.22 34.99 -31.87
C GLU A 483 -5.53 35.62 -33.24
N HIS A 484 -5.77 34.80 -34.27
CA HIS A 484 -5.91 35.30 -35.64
C HIS A 484 -7.36 35.57 -36.09
N SER A 485 -8.36 34.93 -35.44
CA SER A 485 -9.78 35.11 -35.78
C SER A 485 -10.66 35.59 -34.64
N GLY A 486 -10.14 35.64 -33.40
CA GLY A 486 -10.93 35.95 -32.20
C GLY A 486 -11.95 34.87 -31.80
N LEU A 487 -11.96 33.73 -32.50
CA LEU A 487 -12.96 32.68 -32.30
C LEU A 487 -12.45 31.63 -31.28
N LYS A 488 -13.27 31.27 -30.31
CA LYS A 488 -12.99 30.12 -29.43
C LYS A 488 -13.50 28.82 -30.07
N VAL A 489 -12.61 27.84 -30.26
CA VAL A 489 -12.93 26.53 -30.84
C VAL A 489 -12.73 25.41 -29.81
N SER A 490 -13.59 24.38 -29.90
CA SER A 490 -13.49 23.20 -29.01
C SER A 490 -12.62 22.10 -29.66
N SER A 491 -12.10 21.21 -28.83
CA SER A 491 -11.38 20.01 -29.34
C SER A 491 -12.24 19.15 -30.27
N LEU A 492 -13.55 19.10 -30.01
CA LEU A 492 -14.52 18.38 -30.86
C LEU A 492 -14.55 18.97 -32.30
N TYR A 493 -14.58 20.29 -32.43
CA TYR A 493 -14.62 20.96 -33.73
C TYR A 493 -13.30 20.77 -34.49
N ILE A 494 -12.17 20.81 -33.79
CA ILE A 494 -10.86 20.53 -34.40
C ILE A 494 -10.81 19.10 -34.91
N ALA A 495 -11.29 18.10 -34.13
CA ALA A 495 -11.34 16.71 -34.55
C ALA A 495 -12.24 16.51 -35.79
N GLN A 496 -13.42 17.17 -35.84
CA GLN A 496 -14.32 17.12 -37.00
C GLN A 496 -13.67 17.68 -38.26
N VAL A 497 -12.94 18.79 -38.15
CA VAL A 497 -12.26 19.41 -39.29
C VAL A 497 -11.05 18.58 -39.75
N LYS A 498 -10.25 18.07 -38.81
CA LYS A 498 -9.15 17.13 -39.12
C LYS A 498 -9.67 15.89 -39.88
N GLN A 499 -10.77 15.31 -39.42
CA GLN A 499 -11.39 14.16 -40.08
C GLN A 499 -11.87 14.50 -41.48
N LYS A 500 -12.48 15.68 -41.71
CA LYS A 500 -12.85 16.15 -43.05
C LYS A 500 -11.65 16.35 -43.96
N CYS A 501 -10.49 16.73 -43.43
CA CYS A 501 -9.24 16.91 -44.16
C CYS A 501 -8.46 15.60 -44.35
N GLY A 502 -8.99 14.44 -43.96
CA GLY A 502 -8.35 13.14 -44.14
C GLY A 502 -7.25 12.81 -43.14
N ILE A 503 -7.10 13.61 -42.06
CA ILE A 503 -6.12 13.37 -41.00
C ILE A 503 -6.69 12.28 -40.09
N ILE A 504 -6.08 11.09 -40.10
CA ILE A 504 -6.51 9.94 -39.27
C ILE A 504 -6.02 10.13 -37.86
N GLU A 505 -6.95 10.32 -36.91
CA GLU A 505 -6.66 10.31 -35.47
C GLU A 505 -7.02 8.95 -34.86
N ARG A 506 -6.33 8.59 -33.74
CA ARG A 506 -6.66 7.37 -32.98
C ARG A 506 -8.10 7.42 -32.49
N GLU A 507 -8.86 6.31 -32.61
CA GLU A 507 -10.25 6.21 -32.14
C GLU A 507 -10.40 6.69 -30.68
N ASN A 508 -11.32 7.62 -30.49
CA ASN A 508 -11.66 8.14 -29.16
C ASN A 508 -12.41 7.06 -28.34
N TYR A 509 -11.91 6.71 -27.16
CA TYR A 509 -12.51 5.71 -26.27
C TYR A 509 -13.86 6.14 -25.65
N ASN A 510 -14.24 7.41 -25.74
CA ASN A 510 -15.54 7.93 -25.27
C ASN A 510 -16.55 8.02 -26.41
N LYS A 511 -17.10 6.88 -26.82
CA LYS A 511 -18.28 6.87 -27.71
C LYS A 511 -19.54 7.27 -26.90
N PRO A 512 -20.48 8.06 -27.48
CA PRO A 512 -21.74 8.40 -26.83
C PRO A 512 -22.55 7.15 -26.47
N LYS A 513 -23.25 7.20 -25.34
CA LYS A 513 -24.00 6.06 -24.78
C LYS A 513 -25.28 5.65 -25.56
N SER A 514 -25.64 6.37 -26.62
CA SER A 514 -26.76 6.00 -27.51
C SER A 514 -26.43 6.38 -28.95
N GLU A 515 -26.88 5.56 -29.90
CA GLU A 515 -26.71 5.76 -31.35
C GLU A 515 -27.44 7.02 -31.89
N ASP A 516 -28.38 7.59 -31.14
CA ASP A 516 -29.18 8.76 -31.53
C ASP A 516 -28.65 10.11 -30.99
N ALA A 517 -27.49 10.16 -30.31
CA ALA A 517 -26.95 11.40 -29.80
C ALA A 517 -26.39 12.28 -30.93
N ARG A 518 -27.14 13.28 -31.39
CA ARG A 518 -26.69 14.29 -32.36
C ARG A 518 -25.54 15.09 -31.74
N GLN A 519 -24.33 14.90 -32.25
CA GLN A 519 -23.20 15.75 -31.90
C GLN A 519 -23.31 17.12 -32.59
N PRO A 520 -23.01 18.23 -31.89
CA PRO A 520 -23.00 19.54 -32.51
C PRO A 520 -21.95 19.60 -33.63
N GLN A 521 -22.37 20.04 -34.83
CA GLN A 521 -21.46 20.22 -35.97
C GLN A 521 -20.68 21.52 -35.84
N CYS A 522 -19.45 21.52 -36.37
CA CYS A 522 -18.62 22.73 -36.39
C CYS A 522 -19.27 23.83 -37.25
N PRO A 523 -19.50 25.03 -36.71
CA PRO A 523 -20.00 26.15 -37.51
C PRO A 523 -19.04 26.51 -38.65
N PRO A 524 -19.57 26.96 -39.82
CA PRO A 524 -18.71 27.25 -41.00
C PRO A 524 -17.59 28.26 -40.78
N GLU A 525 -17.83 29.29 -39.96
CA GLU A 525 -16.83 30.28 -39.60
C GLU A 525 -15.67 29.69 -38.80
N LYS A 526 -15.98 28.82 -37.85
CA LYS A 526 -15.00 28.11 -37.02
C LYS A 526 -14.26 27.02 -37.82
N GLU A 527 -14.95 26.37 -38.73
CA GLU A 527 -14.36 25.39 -39.65
C GLU A 527 -13.28 26.05 -40.50
N LYS A 528 -13.57 27.23 -41.09
CA LYS A 528 -12.62 27.97 -41.90
C LYS A 528 -11.37 28.41 -41.09
N ALA A 529 -11.57 28.91 -39.88
CA ALA A 529 -10.46 29.34 -39.02
C ALA A 529 -9.58 28.15 -38.58
N ILE A 530 -10.18 26.97 -38.30
CA ILE A 530 -9.44 25.74 -37.99
C ILE A 530 -8.66 25.26 -39.23
N MET A 531 -9.24 25.32 -40.43
CA MET A 531 -8.52 24.95 -41.67
C MET A 531 -7.33 25.84 -41.94
N GLU A 532 -7.43 27.17 -41.66
CA GLU A 532 -6.32 28.09 -41.76
C GLU A 532 -5.21 27.75 -40.77
N ALA A 533 -5.56 27.41 -39.52
CA ALA A 533 -4.61 26.92 -38.52
C ALA A 533 -3.91 25.62 -38.97
N LEU A 534 -4.66 24.64 -39.49
CA LEU A 534 -4.07 23.41 -39.98
C LEU A 534 -3.10 23.61 -41.15
N LYS A 535 -3.39 24.58 -42.05
CA LYS A 535 -2.47 24.99 -43.12
C LYS A 535 -1.22 25.67 -42.57
N HIS A 536 -1.38 26.57 -41.61
CA HIS A 536 -0.25 27.25 -40.98
C HIS A 536 0.73 26.25 -40.33
N PHE A 537 0.21 25.22 -39.69
CA PHE A 537 1.02 24.16 -39.08
C PHE A 537 1.44 23.04 -40.06
N GLY A 538 1.19 23.21 -41.37
CA GLY A 538 1.58 22.25 -42.41
C GLY A 538 0.94 20.86 -42.25
N MET A 539 -0.27 20.82 -41.68
CA MET A 539 -1.01 19.55 -41.46
C MET A 539 -1.93 19.18 -42.63
N ILE A 540 -2.27 20.15 -43.50
CA ILE A 540 -3.03 20.03 -44.75
C ILE A 540 -2.49 20.97 -45.81
#